data_1ca0b1d76bedb998ee8506920e3a0b98
#
_entry.id   1ca0b1d76bedb998ee8506920e3a0b98
#
_cell.length_a   1.000
_cell.length_b   1.000
_cell.length_c   1.000
_cell.angle_alpha   90.00
_cell.angle_beta   90.00
_cell.angle_gamma   90.00
#
_symmetry.space_group_name_H-M   'P 1'
#
loop_
_entity.id
_entity.type
_entity.pdbx_description
1 polymer ?
#
loop_
_entity_poly.entity_id
_entity_poly.type
_entity_poly.pdbx_seq_one_letter_code
_entity_poly.pdbx_strand_id
1 'polypeptide(L)'
;FCIPGFVMSLFSLFKNFSKFKDEEIKDSISGNLCRCTGYQPIIKAAKSLKNKNKIDHFNKNQKNTIDLLKQINNRSIYFYKKDKKYFAPRYIQELKKIIKKDRNINFLSGGTDLSLNVTKGRTDINSIVYMNSIEELNYIKNKKKYIEIGSATPLIDLEYYISEYYPDFTKILKRYGSPQIRNVATIAGNIATASPIGDCLPLLLSLNAQIVLRDLNKTKIMFLDSFFISYRKTKLKKGQFIQSIRIPIMKNNTFKAYKVSKRFDDDISSVCAAFNLELVRNKIKKIRIAYGGMAEIPKRAFSCEKILMNSLFTEEIIDKAKQAIDKDFAPISDMRASKFYRLEVAKNLLEKCFIEIREKKLIKLYA
;
A
#
# COMPACT_ATOMS: atom_id res chain seq x y z
N PHE A 1 8.66 24.61 15.15
CA PHE A 1 7.43 23.94 14.66
C PHE A 1 7.59 22.40 14.56
N CYS A 2 8.77 21.84 14.21
CA CYS A 2 8.92 20.40 14.02
C CYS A 2 9.07 19.60 15.33
N ILE A 3 9.56 20.21 16.42
CA ILE A 3 9.86 19.51 17.69
C ILE A 3 8.69 18.69 18.23
N PRO A 4 7.44 19.20 18.33
CA PRO A 4 6.33 18.41 18.86
C PRO A 4 6.08 17.11 18.08
N GLY A 5 6.22 17.16 16.75
CA GLY A 5 6.07 15.97 15.90
C GLY A 5 7.14 14.91 16.20
N PHE A 6 8.41 15.30 16.30
CA PHE A 6 9.50 14.40 16.68
C PHE A 6 9.32 13.83 18.08
N VAL A 7 8.91 14.66 19.06
CA VAL A 7 8.65 14.19 20.43
C VAL A 7 7.56 13.13 20.43
N MET A 8 6.44 13.38 19.74
CA MET A 8 5.34 12.41 19.66
C MET A 8 5.73 11.11 18.94
N SER A 9 6.50 11.21 17.85
CA SER A 9 7.01 10.03 17.13
C SER A 9 7.95 9.19 18.01
N LEU A 10 8.87 9.83 18.72
CA LEU A 10 9.80 9.15 19.63
C LEU A 10 9.10 8.63 20.89
N PHE A 11 8.08 9.33 21.38
CA PHE A 11 7.23 8.84 22.47
C PHE A 11 6.48 7.57 22.06
N SER A 12 5.90 7.56 20.87
CA SER A 12 5.24 6.36 20.30
C SER A 12 6.23 5.20 20.17
N LEU A 13 7.43 5.44 19.61
CA LEU A 13 8.49 4.43 19.52
C LEU A 13 8.86 3.89 20.92
N PHE A 14 9.10 4.78 21.87
CA PHE A 14 9.48 4.42 23.25
C PHE A 14 8.43 3.59 23.96
N LYS A 15 7.14 3.89 23.78
CA LYS A 15 6.03 3.21 24.45
C LYS A 15 5.67 1.87 23.80
N ASN A 16 5.70 1.78 22.48
CA ASN A 16 5.20 0.61 21.75
C ASN A 16 6.27 -0.48 21.54
N PHE A 17 7.55 -0.16 21.57
CA PHE A 17 8.61 -1.14 21.33
C PHE A 17 9.41 -1.42 22.60
N SER A 18 9.53 -2.70 22.97
CA SER A 18 10.36 -3.12 24.12
C SER A 18 11.84 -2.85 23.88
N LYS A 19 12.31 -3.13 22.66
CA LYS A 19 13.64 -2.81 22.12
C LYS A 19 13.48 -2.28 20.70
N PHE A 20 14.33 -1.37 20.29
CA PHE A 20 14.33 -0.85 18.93
C PHE A 20 15.76 -0.59 18.43
N LYS A 21 15.97 -0.85 17.15
CA LYS A 21 17.24 -0.65 16.42
C LYS A 21 17.22 0.71 15.73
N ASP A 22 18.30 1.02 15.04
CA ASP A 22 18.43 2.28 14.30
C ASP A 22 17.42 2.39 13.13
N GLU A 23 17.01 1.26 12.55
CA GLU A 23 16.00 1.22 11.49
C GLU A 23 14.63 1.65 12.01
N GLU A 24 14.20 1.14 13.19
CA GLU A 24 12.92 1.55 13.79
C GLU A 24 12.93 3.01 14.23
N ILE A 25 14.10 3.53 14.68
CA ILE A 25 14.23 4.97 14.97
C ILE A 25 14.02 5.80 13.69
N LYS A 26 14.69 5.45 12.60
CA LYS A 26 14.57 6.15 11.33
C LYS A 26 13.14 6.08 10.78
N ASP A 27 12.53 4.89 10.78
CA ASP A 27 11.15 4.72 10.34
C ASP A 27 10.18 5.57 11.18
N SER A 28 10.29 5.54 12.52
CA SER A 28 9.39 6.28 13.41
C SER A 28 9.39 7.79 13.18
N ILE A 29 10.53 8.37 12.82
CA ILE A 29 10.69 9.82 12.59
C ILE A 29 10.54 10.22 11.12
N SER A 30 10.38 9.28 10.18
CA SER A 30 10.40 9.54 8.73
C SER A 30 9.31 10.53 8.28
N GLY A 31 8.15 10.54 8.95
CA GLY A 31 7.08 11.50 8.70
C GLY A 31 7.31 12.92 9.22
N ASN A 32 8.44 13.19 9.87
CA ASN A 32 8.76 14.49 10.43
C ASN A 32 9.95 15.12 9.68
N LEU A 33 9.78 16.37 9.23
CA LEU A 33 10.83 17.09 8.51
C LEU A 33 11.52 18.09 9.43
N CYS A 34 12.86 18.08 9.44
CA CYS A 34 13.71 19.03 10.13
C CYS A 34 14.67 19.72 9.16
N ARG A 35 14.70 21.05 9.16
CA ARG A 35 15.57 21.86 8.30
C ARG A 35 16.90 22.24 8.97
N CYS A 36 16.98 22.19 10.31
CA CYS A 36 18.05 22.82 11.08
C CYS A 36 19.10 21.85 11.59
N THR A 37 18.76 20.61 11.99
CA THR A 37 19.64 19.76 12.82
C THR A 37 20.45 18.73 12.02
N GLY A 38 20.09 18.47 10.76
CA GLY A 38 20.64 17.33 10.00
C GLY A 38 20.28 15.97 10.61
N TYR A 39 19.25 15.90 11.46
CA TYR A 39 18.68 14.69 12.11
C TYR A 39 19.58 13.97 13.12
N GLN A 40 20.90 14.09 13.07
CA GLN A 40 21.84 13.35 13.95
C GLN A 40 21.59 13.58 15.45
N PRO A 41 21.33 14.83 15.94
CA PRO A 41 21.00 15.05 17.35
C PRO A 41 19.70 14.35 17.77
N ILE A 42 18.69 14.30 16.87
CA ILE A 42 17.40 13.65 17.11
C ILE A 42 17.60 12.13 17.22
N ILE A 43 18.38 11.53 16.32
CA ILE A 43 18.71 10.10 16.35
C ILE A 43 19.50 9.75 17.62
N LYS A 44 20.48 10.61 18.03
CA LYS A 44 21.21 10.41 19.28
C LYS A 44 20.29 10.46 20.49
N ALA A 45 19.36 11.41 20.55
CA ALA A 45 18.35 11.49 21.60
C ALA A 45 17.46 10.23 21.63
N ALA A 46 17.02 9.74 20.47
CA ALA A 46 16.28 8.48 20.39
C ALA A 46 17.08 7.29 20.92
N LYS A 47 18.36 7.19 20.58
CA LYS A 47 19.26 6.12 21.07
C LYS A 47 19.41 6.15 22.58
N SER A 48 19.43 7.31 23.22
CA SER A 48 19.52 7.43 24.68
C SER A 48 18.29 6.88 25.42
N LEU A 49 17.15 6.70 24.72
CA LEU A 49 15.94 6.13 25.30
C LEU A 49 15.95 4.59 25.39
N LYS A 50 16.85 3.90 24.69
CA LYS A 50 16.85 2.42 24.57
C LYS A 50 16.84 1.69 25.92
N ASN A 51 17.55 2.22 26.92
CA ASN A 51 17.73 1.59 28.22
C ASN A 51 16.96 2.31 29.34
N LYS A 52 16.04 3.21 29.02
CA LYS A 52 15.28 3.96 30.03
C LYS A 52 14.09 3.15 30.53
N ASN A 53 13.72 3.35 31.78
CA ASN A 53 12.51 2.79 32.36
C ASN A 53 11.28 3.36 31.61
N LYS A 54 10.40 2.47 31.18
CA LYS A 54 9.17 2.82 30.42
C LYS A 54 7.94 3.05 31.30
N ILE A 55 8.07 2.77 32.60
CA ILE A 55 6.97 2.95 33.54
C ILE A 55 6.93 4.41 33.98
N ASP A 56 5.85 5.08 33.66
CA ASP A 56 5.59 6.49 33.99
C ASP A 56 4.13 6.70 34.40
N HIS A 57 3.70 7.95 34.52
CA HIS A 57 2.33 8.27 34.88
C HIS A 57 1.28 7.79 33.87
N PHE A 58 1.61 7.67 32.58
CA PHE A 58 0.69 7.08 31.58
C PHE A 58 0.43 5.61 31.86
N ASN A 59 1.45 4.84 32.22
CA ASN A 59 1.27 3.44 32.61
C ASN A 59 0.45 3.32 33.91
N LYS A 60 0.72 4.17 34.90
CA LYS A 60 -0.03 4.19 36.17
C LYS A 60 -1.52 4.49 35.94
N ASN A 61 -1.83 5.40 35.00
CA ASN A 61 -3.20 5.81 34.70
C ASN A 61 -3.87 5.01 33.58
N GLN A 62 -3.19 4.04 32.99
CA GLN A 62 -3.65 3.28 31.81
C GLN A 62 -5.04 2.70 32.00
N LYS A 63 -5.29 2.01 33.12
CA LYS A 63 -6.58 1.40 33.42
C LYS A 63 -7.70 2.44 33.45
N ASN A 64 -7.52 3.50 34.21
CA ASN A 64 -8.49 4.60 34.30
C ASN A 64 -8.78 5.24 32.93
N THR A 65 -7.73 5.48 32.14
CA THR A 65 -7.88 6.02 30.79
C THR A 65 -8.68 5.08 29.88
N ILE A 66 -8.40 3.76 29.94
CA ILE A 66 -9.15 2.76 29.18
C ILE A 66 -10.62 2.73 29.59
N ASP A 67 -10.90 2.80 30.89
CA ASP A 67 -12.27 2.75 31.40
C ASP A 67 -13.07 4.03 31.00
N LEU A 68 -12.44 5.19 31.00
CA LEU A 68 -13.02 6.42 30.47
C LEU A 68 -13.29 6.34 28.98
N LEU A 69 -12.35 5.81 28.20
CA LEU A 69 -12.51 5.64 26.75
C LEU A 69 -13.65 4.65 26.41
N LYS A 70 -13.81 3.58 27.20
CA LYS A 70 -14.93 2.62 27.02
C LYS A 70 -16.30 3.25 27.28
N GLN A 71 -16.39 4.30 28.09
CA GLN A 71 -17.62 5.02 28.36
C GLN A 71 -18.04 5.93 27.19
N ILE A 72 -17.12 6.25 26.26
CA ILE A 72 -17.44 7.02 25.06
C ILE A 72 -18.43 6.21 24.24
N ASN A 73 -19.61 6.80 24.05
CA ASN A 73 -20.67 6.15 23.29
C ASN A 73 -20.28 5.98 21.82
N ASN A 74 -20.12 4.73 21.40
CA ASN A 74 -19.63 4.35 20.08
C ASN A 74 -20.79 4.28 19.07
N ARG A 75 -21.56 5.36 18.89
CA ARG A 75 -22.68 5.45 17.94
C ARG A 75 -22.20 5.94 16.59
N SER A 76 -23.06 5.68 15.59
CA SER A 76 -22.91 6.28 14.26
C SER A 76 -23.11 7.79 14.33
N ILE A 77 -22.27 8.52 13.61
CA ILE A 77 -22.29 10.00 13.58
C ILE A 77 -22.86 10.44 12.25
N TYR A 78 -23.83 11.37 12.31
CA TYR A 78 -24.43 12.01 11.16
C TYR A 78 -24.35 13.51 11.40
N PHE A 79 -23.57 14.21 10.57
CA PHE A 79 -23.37 15.65 10.71
C PHE A 79 -23.75 16.37 9.43
N TYR A 80 -24.52 17.45 9.60
CA TYR A 80 -25.01 18.28 8.51
C TYR A 80 -24.70 19.75 8.82
N LYS A 81 -24.09 20.45 7.86
CA LYS A 81 -23.85 21.90 7.97
C LYS A 81 -23.97 22.52 6.58
N LYS A 82 -25.02 23.32 6.36
CA LYS A 82 -25.39 23.87 5.04
C LYS A 82 -25.51 22.73 4.02
N ASP A 83 -24.72 22.76 2.95
CA ASP A 83 -24.64 21.77 1.87
C ASP A 83 -23.70 20.58 2.17
N LYS A 84 -22.95 20.65 3.29
CA LYS A 84 -21.96 19.63 3.67
C LYS A 84 -22.57 18.55 4.55
N LYS A 85 -22.25 17.29 4.21
CA LYS A 85 -22.74 16.09 4.91
C LYS A 85 -21.56 15.21 5.28
N TYR A 86 -21.50 14.79 6.52
CA TYR A 86 -20.51 13.83 6.99
C TYR A 86 -21.21 12.68 7.72
N PHE A 87 -20.85 11.45 7.37
CA PHE A 87 -21.41 10.24 7.94
C PHE A 87 -20.26 9.33 8.41
N ALA A 88 -20.36 8.82 9.64
CA ALA A 88 -19.49 7.79 10.17
C ALA A 88 -20.35 6.63 10.69
N PRO A 89 -20.88 5.75 9.79
CA PRO A 89 -21.68 4.62 10.17
C PRO A 89 -20.83 3.55 10.86
N ARG A 90 -21.41 2.82 11.80
CA ARG A 90 -20.72 1.72 12.51
C ARG A 90 -20.91 0.36 11.84
N TYR A 91 -21.95 0.22 11.04
CA TYR A 91 -22.36 -1.04 10.40
C TYR A 91 -22.57 -0.89 8.89
N ILE A 92 -22.31 -1.95 8.14
CA ILE A 92 -22.51 -1.98 6.69
C ILE A 92 -23.99 -1.68 6.34
N GLN A 93 -24.94 -2.09 7.19
CA GLN A 93 -26.36 -1.82 6.94
C GLN A 93 -26.69 -0.32 6.96
N GLU A 94 -26.05 0.45 7.82
CA GLU A 94 -26.21 1.91 7.85
C GLU A 94 -25.55 2.56 6.63
N LEU A 95 -24.34 2.09 6.25
CA LEU A 95 -23.70 2.51 5.00
C LEU A 95 -24.62 2.32 3.79
N LYS A 96 -25.29 1.17 3.69
CA LYS A 96 -26.26 0.91 2.61
C LYS A 96 -27.42 1.91 2.61
N LYS A 97 -27.96 2.27 3.77
CA LYS A 97 -29.01 3.30 3.87
C LYS A 97 -28.54 4.67 3.38
N ILE A 98 -27.29 5.05 3.72
CA ILE A 98 -26.66 6.28 3.25
C ILE A 98 -26.49 6.26 1.73
N ILE A 99 -25.90 5.20 1.18
CA ILE A 99 -25.70 5.03 -0.27
C ILE A 99 -27.01 5.03 -1.06
N LYS A 100 -28.09 4.45 -0.49
CA LYS A 100 -29.41 4.45 -1.11
C LYS A 100 -29.96 5.88 -1.28
N LYS A 101 -29.66 6.79 -0.32
CA LYS A 101 -30.08 8.19 -0.36
C LYS A 101 -29.18 9.04 -1.26
N ASP A 102 -27.85 8.76 -1.27
CA ASP A 102 -26.87 9.53 -2.03
C ASP A 102 -25.82 8.59 -2.65
N ARG A 103 -26.00 8.27 -3.94
CA ARG A 103 -25.04 7.43 -4.68
C ARG A 103 -23.77 8.18 -5.11
N ASN A 104 -23.74 9.50 -5.01
CA ASN A 104 -22.59 10.32 -5.36
C ASN A 104 -21.68 10.61 -4.16
N ILE A 105 -21.98 10.00 -2.99
CA ILE A 105 -21.19 10.19 -1.78
C ILE A 105 -19.74 9.77 -1.97
N ASN A 106 -18.82 10.57 -1.42
CA ASN A 106 -17.39 10.26 -1.43
C ASN A 106 -17.04 9.31 -0.27
N PHE A 107 -16.39 8.19 -0.59
CA PHE A 107 -15.90 7.24 0.40
C PHE A 107 -14.54 7.68 0.93
N LEU A 108 -14.46 7.95 2.21
CA LEU A 108 -13.24 8.37 2.91
C LEU A 108 -12.75 7.22 3.80
N SER A 109 -11.55 6.70 3.52
CA SER A 109 -10.80 5.85 4.47
C SER A 109 -9.72 6.69 5.16
N GLY A 110 -8.44 6.47 4.89
CA GLY A 110 -7.35 7.23 5.51
C GLY A 110 -7.19 8.67 5.04
N GLY A 111 -7.86 9.09 3.99
CA GLY A 111 -7.82 10.45 3.47
C GLY A 111 -6.52 10.87 2.78
N THR A 112 -5.53 10.00 2.69
CA THR A 112 -4.19 10.33 2.18
C THR A 112 -4.13 10.73 0.71
N ASP A 113 -5.16 10.43 -0.08
CA ASP A 113 -5.33 10.93 -1.45
C ASP A 113 -6.53 11.89 -1.55
N LEU A 114 -7.72 11.50 -1.04
CA LEU A 114 -8.94 12.30 -1.19
C LEU A 114 -8.82 13.72 -0.60
N SER A 115 -8.13 13.87 0.52
CA SER A 115 -7.92 15.17 1.15
C SER A 115 -7.08 16.14 0.30
N LEU A 116 -6.31 15.64 -0.66
CA LEU A 116 -5.55 16.47 -1.58
C LEU A 116 -6.46 17.29 -2.50
N ASN A 117 -7.67 16.82 -2.77
CA ASN A 117 -8.66 17.61 -3.53
C ASN A 117 -8.99 18.91 -2.81
N VAL A 118 -9.07 18.90 -1.48
CA VAL A 118 -9.31 20.09 -0.66
C VAL A 118 -8.03 20.90 -0.46
N THR A 119 -6.94 20.24 -0.01
CA THR A 119 -5.72 20.94 0.42
C THR A 119 -4.86 21.46 -0.74
N LYS A 120 -4.90 20.81 -1.89
CA LYS A 120 -4.14 21.17 -3.11
C LYS A 120 -5.04 21.60 -4.25
N GLY A 121 -6.11 20.85 -4.53
CA GLY A 121 -7.06 21.15 -5.60
C GLY A 121 -8.03 22.28 -5.27
N ARG A 122 -8.13 22.71 -4.00
CA ARG A 122 -9.06 23.75 -3.51
C ARG A 122 -10.50 23.49 -3.93
N THR A 123 -10.89 22.22 -3.99
CA THR A 123 -12.25 21.79 -4.34
C THR A 123 -13.01 21.36 -3.10
N ASP A 124 -14.27 21.73 -3.01
CA ASP A 124 -15.14 21.31 -1.92
C ASP A 124 -15.61 19.86 -2.12
N ILE A 125 -15.67 19.13 -1.01
CA ILE A 125 -16.26 17.80 -0.96
C ILE A 125 -17.51 17.90 -0.08
N ASN A 126 -18.69 17.85 -0.69
CA ASN A 126 -19.93 18.16 0.00
C ASN A 126 -20.52 16.99 0.77
N SER A 127 -20.26 15.76 0.34
CA SER A 127 -20.83 14.56 0.96
C SER A 127 -19.74 13.50 1.15
N ILE A 128 -19.51 13.11 2.41
CA ILE A 128 -18.46 12.17 2.80
C ILE A 128 -19.03 11.09 3.69
N VAL A 129 -18.66 9.82 3.44
CA VAL A 129 -18.85 8.73 4.38
C VAL A 129 -17.51 8.15 4.80
N TYR A 130 -17.27 8.09 6.11
CA TYR A 130 -16.04 7.57 6.71
C TYR A 130 -16.13 6.05 6.87
N MET A 131 -15.29 5.35 6.11
CA MET A 131 -15.33 3.89 6.01
C MET A 131 -14.67 3.19 7.20
N ASN A 132 -13.66 3.83 7.80
CA ASN A 132 -12.89 3.20 8.88
C ASN A 132 -13.67 3.13 10.22
N SER A 133 -14.84 3.78 10.31
CA SER A 133 -15.77 3.61 11.44
C SER A 133 -16.52 2.27 11.40
N ILE A 134 -16.51 1.56 10.26
CA ILE A 134 -17.25 0.31 10.06
C ILE A 134 -16.37 -0.88 10.45
N GLU A 135 -16.63 -1.46 11.61
CA GLU A 135 -15.84 -2.57 12.17
C GLU A 135 -15.81 -3.80 11.24
N GLU A 136 -16.94 -4.07 10.58
CA GLU A 136 -17.09 -5.18 9.63
C GLU A 136 -16.15 -5.08 8.41
N LEU A 137 -15.52 -3.92 8.18
CA LEU A 137 -14.57 -3.67 7.08
C LEU A 137 -13.10 -3.64 7.53
N ASN A 138 -12.83 -3.71 8.84
CA ASN A 138 -11.47 -3.73 9.39
C ASN A 138 -11.10 -5.13 9.87
N TYR A 139 -10.53 -5.94 8.98
CA TYR A 139 -10.09 -7.30 9.30
C TYR A 139 -9.05 -7.83 8.32
N ILE A 140 -8.24 -8.79 8.78
CA ILE A 140 -7.42 -9.67 7.94
C ILE A 140 -7.76 -11.12 8.31
N LYS A 141 -8.14 -11.93 7.31
CA LYS A 141 -8.55 -13.33 7.52
C LYS A 141 -7.84 -14.27 6.57
N ASN A 142 -7.20 -15.30 7.10
CA ASN A 142 -6.69 -16.40 6.30
C ASN A 142 -7.83 -17.35 5.92
N LYS A 143 -8.06 -17.53 4.62
CA LYS A 143 -9.07 -18.41 4.04
C LYS A 143 -8.46 -19.66 3.37
N LYS A 144 -7.31 -20.16 3.86
CA LYS A 144 -6.53 -21.30 3.33
C LYS A 144 -5.97 -21.09 1.92
N LYS A 145 -6.78 -20.64 0.95
CA LYS A 145 -6.36 -20.39 -0.44
C LYS A 145 -5.98 -18.94 -0.71
N TYR A 146 -6.44 -18.01 0.10
CA TYR A 146 -6.17 -16.58 -0.02
C TYR A 146 -6.26 -15.88 1.33
N ILE A 147 -5.60 -14.75 1.45
CA ILE A 147 -5.75 -13.78 2.53
C ILE A 147 -6.84 -12.81 2.10
N GLU A 148 -7.87 -12.64 2.92
CA GLU A 148 -8.92 -11.64 2.71
C GLU A 148 -8.72 -10.47 3.64
N ILE A 149 -8.64 -9.26 3.07
CA ILE A 149 -8.33 -8.00 3.74
C ILE A 149 -9.54 -7.09 3.59
N GLY A 150 -10.12 -6.65 4.67
CA GLY A 150 -11.21 -5.68 4.68
C GLY A 150 -10.75 -4.30 4.19
N SER A 151 -11.67 -3.56 3.58
CA SER A 151 -11.32 -2.27 2.93
C SER A 151 -10.91 -1.16 3.89
N ALA A 152 -11.26 -1.25 5.17
CA ALA A 152 -10.89 -0.29 6.21
C ALA A 152 -9.61 -0.66 6.96
N THR A 153 -8.98 -1.80 6.62
CA THR A 153 -7.75 -2.25 7.27
C THR A 153 -6.58 -1.32 6.92
N PRO A 154 -5.88 -0.71 7.91
CA PRO A 154 -4.71 0.12 7.66
C PRO A 154 -3.55 -0.66 7.04
N LEU A 155 -2.70 0.02 6.27
CA LEU A 155 -1.52 -0.62 5.66
C LEU A 155 -0.53 -1.13 6.70
N ILE A 156 -0.45 -0.52 7.88
CA ILE A 156 0.44 -0.97 8.94
C ILE A 156 0.06 -2.37 9.44
N ASP A 157 -1.23 -2.66 9.60
CA ASP A 157 -1.71 -3.98 10.02
C ASP A 157 -1.44 -5.03 8.93
N LEU A 158 -1.62 -4.64 7.66
CA LEU A 158 -1.26 -5.49 6.53
C LEU A 158 0.24 -5.77 6.47
N GLU A 159 1.08 -4.78 6.75
CA GLU A 159 2.54 -4.91 6.75
C GLU A 159 3.01 -6.03 7.69
N TYR A 160 2.48 -6.08 8.91
CA TYR A 160 2.79 -7.14 9.85
C TYR A 160 2.32 -8.51 9.36
N TYR A 161 1.08 -8.60 8.90
CA TYR A 161 0.45 -9.86 8.54
C TYR A 161 1.03 -10.48 7.26
N ILE A 162 1.26 -9.67 6.22
CA ILE A 162 1.69 -10.13 4.91
C ILE A 162 3.15 -10.61 4.89
N SER A 163 3.94 -10.24 5.91
CA SER A 163 5.35 -10.61 6.02
C SER A 163 5.58 -12.12 6.05
N GLU A 164 4.65 -12.89 6.60
CA GLU A 164 4.72 -14.35 6.66
C GLU A 164 4.58 -15.01 5.28
N TYR A 165 3.86 -14.36 4.36
CA TYR A 165 3.54 -14.92 3.05
C TYR A 165 4.38 -14.30 1.92
N TYR A 166 4.59 -12.99 1.98
CA TYR A 166 5.26 -12.21 0.94
C TYR A 166 6.22 -11.18 1.54
N PRO A 167 7.42 -11.60 1.99
CA PRO A 167 8.38 -10.68 2.64
C PRO A 167 8.75 -9.48 1.77
N ASP A 168 8.85 -9.65 0.44
CA ASP A 168 9.17 -8.53 -0.46
C ASP A 168 8.00 -7.55 -0.62
N PHE A 169 6.75 -7.98 -0.41
CA PHE A 169 5.61 -7.05 -0.29
C PHE A 169 5.79 -6.14 0.93
N THR A 170 6.15 -6.71 2.08
CA THR A 170 6.42 -5.96 3.31
C THR A 170 7.54 -4.93 3.12
N LYS A 171 8.62 -5.27 2.40
CA LYS A 171 9.70 -4.32 2.08
C LYS A 171 9.19 -3.10 1.30
N ILE A 172 8.25 -3.29 0.38
CA ILE A 172 7.63 -2.17 -0.34
C ILE A 172 6.70 -1.36 0.56
N LEU A 173 5.90 -2.02 1.43
CA LEU A 173 5.02 -1.32 2.37
C LEU A 173 5.80 -0.45 3.35
N LYS A 174 6.93 -0.90 3.87
CA LYS A 174 7.82 -0.10 4.73
C LYS A 174 8.28 1.19 4.07
N ARG A 175 8.41 1.18 2.73
CA ARG A 175 8.77 2.35 1.92
C ARG A 175 7.55 3.11 1.36
N TYR A 176 6.34 2.73 1.76
CA TYR A 176 5.08 3.37 1.36
C TYR A 176 4.72 4.49 2.35
N GLY A 177 5.38 5.62 2.22
CA GLY A 177 5.18 6.73 3.14
C GLY A 177 5.60 6.41 4.58
N SER A 178 5.41 7.39 5.45
CA SER A 178 5.75 7.29 6.87
C SER A 178 4.77 6.43 7.67
N PRO A 179 5.10 6.04 8.91
CA PRO A 179 4.18 5.36 9.81
C PRO A 179 2.86 6.09 9.99
N GLN A 180 2.85 7.43 10.03
CA GLN A 180 1.64 8.25 10.13
C GLN A 180 0.72 8.03 8.91
N ILE A 181 1.29 7.86 7.71
CA ILE A 181 0.54 7.54 6.49
C ILE A 181 0.06 6.09 6.53
N ARG A 182 0.92 5.13 6.87
CA ARG A 182 0.56 3.70 6.89
C ARG A 182 -0.49 3.35 7.94
N ASN A 183 -0.55 4.10 9.04
CA ASN A 183 -1.56 3.94 10.09
C ASN A 183 -2.99 4.28 9.65
N VAL A 184 -3.16 5.05 8.58
CA VAL A 184 -4.49 5.48 8.10
C VAL A 184 -4.78 5.06 6.67
N ALA A 185 -3.77 5.01 5.80
CA ALA A 185 -3.92 4.56 4.42
C ALA A 185 -4.35 3.09 4.37
N THR A 186 -5.20 2.75 3.40
CA THR A 186 -5.71 1.38 3.19
C THR A 186 -5.35 0.86 1.81
N ILE A 187 -5.22 -0.46 1.68
CA ILE A 187 -4.98 -1.08 0.38
C ILE A 187 -6.16 -0.85 -0.58
N ALA A 188 -7.40 -0.84 -0.06
CA ALA A 188 -8.60 -0.53 -0.83
C ALA A 188 -8.59 0.91 -1.36
N GLY A 189 -8.15 1.87 -0.54
CA GLY A 189 -7.96 3.27 -0.96
C GLY A 189 -6.94 3.38 -2.08
N ASN A 190 -5.79 2.70 -1.98
CA ASN A 190 -4.77 2.67 -3.03
C ASN A 190 -5.31 2.11 -4.36
N ILE A 191 -6.10 1.01 -4.29
CA ILE A 191 -6.78 0.42 -5.47
C ILE A 191 -7.82 1.38 -6.06
N ALA A 192 -8.68 1.97 -5.23
CA ALA A 192 -9.76 2.84 -5.70
C ALA A 192 -9.26 4.14 -6.34
N THR A 193 -8.13 4.68 -5.84
CA THR A 193 -7.45 5.85 -6.42
C THR A 193 -6.91 5.57 -7.82
N ALA A 194 -6.56 4.30 -8.11
CA ALA A 194 -6.04 3.86 -9.42
C ALA A 194 -4.86 4.71 -9.95
N SER A 195 -3.98 5.14 -9.03
CA SER A 195 -2.79 5.89 -9.42
C SER A 195 -1.82 4.98 -10.20
N PRO A 196 -1.29 5.40 -11.36
CA PRO A 196 -0.28 4.62 -12.07
C PRO A 196 1.01 4.38 -11.27
N ILE A 197 1.23 5.18 -10.24
CA ILE A 197 2.39 5.10 -9.34
C ILE A 197 2.03 4.58 -7.93
N GLY A 198 0.86 3.97 -7.78
CA GLY A 198 0.45 3.32 -6.53
C GLY A 198 1.23 2.02 -6.31
N ASP A 199 2.14 2.00 -5.33
CA ASP A 199 3.11 0.90 -5.14
C ASP A 199 2.47 -0.47 -4.87
N CYS A 200 1.31 -0.53 -4.19
CA CYS A 200 0.64 -1.81 -3.94
C CYS A 200 0.07 -2.45 -5.22
N LEU A 201 -0.20 -1.68 -6.26
CA LEU A 201 -0.94 -2.15 -7.43
C LEU A 201 -0.17 -3.16 -8.28
N PRO A 202 1.11 -2.95 -8.67
CA PRO A 202 1.87 -3.98 -9.36
C PRO A 202 2.06 -5.24 -8.53
N LEU A 203 2.19 -5.14 -7.21
CA LEU A 203 2.31 -6.28 -6.32
C LEU A 203 1.04 -7.15 -6.38
N LEU A 204 -0.12 -6.51 -6.24
CA LEU A 204 -1.42 -7.18 -6.30
C LEU A 204 -1.72 -7.79 -7.67
N LEU A 205 -1.32 -7.10 -8.76
CA LEU A 205 -1.47 -7.62 -10.13
C LEU A 205 -0.63 -8.86 -10.37
N SER A 206 0.63 -8.86 -9.94
CA SER A 206 1.51 -10.03 -10.09
C SER A 206 1.05 -11.22 -9.21
N LEU A 207 0.46 -10.96 -8.06
CA LEU A 207 -0.14 -11.96 -7.18
C LEU A 207 -1.53 -12.43 -7.63
N ASN A 208 -2.05 -11.94 -8.77
CA ASN A 208 -3.38 -12.27 -9.27
C ASN A 208 -4.51 -11.98 -8.27
N ALA A 209 -4.40 -10.88 -7.56
CA ALA A 209 -5.36 -10.50 -6.54
C ALA A 209 -6.76 -10.25 -7.12
N GLN A 210 -7.77 -10.52 -6.31
CA GLN A 210 -9.16 -10.23 -6.60
C GLN A 210 -9.68 -9.14 -5.67
N ILE A 211 -10.65 -8.38 -6.14
CA ILE A 211 -11.42 -7.42 -5.34
C ILE A 211 -12.86 -7.87 -5.22
N VAL A 212 -13.41 -7.64 -4.05
CA VAL A 212 -14.83 -7.86 -3.75
C VAL A 212 -15.52 -6.50 -3.75
N LEU A 213 -16.29 -6.24 -4.79
CA LEU A 213 -17.09 -5.02 -4.93
C LEU A 213 -18.46 -5.27 -4.34
N ARG A 214 -18.98 -4.31 -3.60
CA ARG A 214 -20.31 -4.36 -3.02
C ARG A 214 -21.15 -3.18 -3.48
N ASP A 215 -22.36 -3.48 -3.90
CA ASP A 215 -23.50 -2.55 -4.08
C ASP A 215 -24.50 -2.78 -2.94
N LEU A 216 -25.63 -2.09 -2.96
CA LEU A 216 -26.68 -2.19 -1.94
C LEU A 216 -27.04 -3.65 -1.60
N ASN A 217 -27.25 -4.50 -2.61
CA ASN A 217 -27.72 -5.88 -2.43
C ASN A 217 -26.84 -6.94 -3.11
N LYS A 218 -25.88 -6.54 -3.94
CA LYS A 218 -25.08 -7.47 -4.73
C LYS A 218 -23.60 -7.35 -4.40
N THR A 219 -22.93 -8.50 -4.43
CA THR A 219 -21.48 -8.59 -4.33
C THR A 219 -20.94 -9.14 -5.64
N LYS A 220 -19.89 -8.52 -6.17
CA LYS A 220 -19.19 -8.96 -7.38
C LYS A 220 -17.72 -9.16 -7.08
N ILE A 221 -17.21 -10.34 -7.41
CA ILE A 221 -15.78 -10.62 -7.35
C ILE A 221 -15.20 -10.45 -8.75
N MET A 222 -14.03 -9.79 -8.85
CA MET A 222 -13.32 -9.67 -10.12
C MET A 222 -11.81 -9.63 -9.89
N PHE A 223 -11.04 -10.05 -10.89
CA PHE A 223 -9.59 -9.91 -10.87
C PHE A 223 -9.20 -8.42 -10.99
N LEU A 224 -8.15 -8.05 -10.27
CA LEU A 224 -7.70 -6.66 -10.22
C LEU A 224 -7.22 -6.15 -11.59
N ASP A 225 -6.61 -7.01 -12.42
CA ASP A 225 -6.16 -6.63 -13.77
C ASP A 225 -7.30 -6.19 -14.71
N SER A 226 -8.53 -6.62 -14.42
CA SER A 226 -9.72 -6.18 -15.17
C SER A 226 -10.40 -4.94 -14.59
N PHE A 227 -9.88 -4.36 -13.50
CA PHE A 227 -10.54 -3.28 -12.77
C PHE A 227 -10.21 -1.88 -13.29
N PHE A 228 -8.96 -1.66 -13.70
CA PHE A 228 -8.48 -0.38 -14.20
C PHE A 228 -8.91 -0.16 -15.67
N ILE A 229 -9.34 1.07 -16.01
CA ILE A 229 -9.80 1.43 -17.36
C ILE A 229 -8.79 2.37 -18.02
N SER A 230 -8.47 3.49 -17.39
CA SER A 230 -7.54 4.51 -17.85
C SER A 230 -7.01 5.30 -16.64
N TYR A 231 -6.27 6.36 -16.88
CA TYR A 231 -5.69 7.19 -15.81
C TYR A 231 -6.74 7.56 -14.76
N ARG A 232 -6.55 7.08 -13.52
CA ARG A 232 -7.44 7.27 -12.36
C ARG A 232 -8.91 6.90 -12.60
N LYS A 233 -9.20 6.05 -13.58
CA LYS A 233 -10.55 5.54 -13.87
C LYS A 233 -10.62 4.03 -13.65
N THR A 234 -11.66 3.60 -12.97
CA THR A 234 -11.90 2.20 -12.61
C THR A 234 -13.31 1.76 -13.01
N LYS A 235 -13.59 0.46 -12.92
CA LYS A 235 -14.94 -0.08 -13.10
C LYS A 235 -15.85 0.10 -11.88
N LEU A 236 -15.42 0.85 -10.88
CA LEU A 236 -16.25 1.16 -9.71
C LEU A 236 -17.42 2.07 -10.11
N LYS A 237 -18.63 1.65 -9.80
CA LYS A 237 -19.85 2.40 -10.11
C LYS A 237 -20.22 3.32 -8.95
N LYS A 238 -21.03 4.36 -9.23
CA LYS A 238 -21.57 5.26 -8.19
C LYS A 238 -22.36 4.46 -7.15
N GLY A 239 -22.05 4.69 -5.87
CA GLY A 239 -22.64 3.97 -4.74
C GLY A 239 -22.10 2.55 -4.55
N GLN A 240 -21.14 2.12 -5.34
CA GLN A 240 -20.43 0.86 -5.15
C GLN A 240 -19.12 1.12 -4.42
N PHE A 241 -18.70 0.18 -3.55
CA PHE A 241 -17.44 0.28 -2.82
C PHE A 241 -16.68 -1.06 -2.84
N ILE A 242 -15.38 -0.99 -2.60
CA ILE A 242 -14.55 -2.17 -2.37
C ILE A 242 -14.84 -2.65 -0.94
N GLN A 243 -15.33 -3.87 -0.80
CA GLN A 243 -15.58 -4.48 0.51
C GLN A 243 -14.33 -5.14 1.07
N SER A 244 -13.63 -5.90 0.22
CA SER A 244 -12.40 -6.59 0.60
C SER A 244 -11.50 -6.86 -0.61
N ILE A 245 -10.26 -7.22 -0.34
CA ILE A 245 -9.26 -7.66 -1.29
C ILE A 245 -8.87 -9.10 -0.95
N ARG A 246 -8.72 -9.96 -1.96
CA ARG A 246 -8.28 -11.34 -1.82
C ARG A 246 -6.93 -11.52 -2.49
N ILE A 247 -5.91 -11.82 -1.70
CA ILE A 247 -4.56 -12.10 -2.17
C ILE A 247 -4.37 -13.62 -2.11
N PRO A 248 -4.18 -14.32 -3.24
CA PRO A 248 -3.93 -15.76 -3.23
C PRO A 248 -2.71 -16.13 -2.39
N ILE A 249 -2.75 -17.27 -1.70
CA ILE A 249 -1.59 -17.86 -1.02
C ILE A 249 -0.96 -18.89 -1.97
N MET A 250 0.28 -18.64 -2.38
CA MET A 250 0.99 -19.47 -3.35
C MET A 250 2.21 -20.10 -2.70
N LYS A 251 2.17 -21.42 -2.46
CA LYS A 251 3.21 -22.13 -1.72
C LYS A 251 4.51 -22.37 -2.52
N ASN A 252 4.39 -22.54 -3.83
CA ASN A 252 5.51 -22.94 -4.69
C ASN A 252 6.02 -21.80 -5.59
N ASN A 253 5.55 -20.59 -5.35
CA ASN A 253 5.94 -19.43 -6.16
C ASN A 253 7.04 -18.64 -5.48
N THR A 254 7.94 -18.12 -6.29
CA THR A 254 8.87 -17.06 -5.88
C THR A 254 8.23 -15.71 -6.21
N PHE A 255 8.08 -14.88 -5.18
CA PHE A 255 7.61 -13.51 -5.31
C PHE A 255 8.75 -12.54 -5.02
N LYS A 256 8.98 -11.59 -5.94
CA LYS A 256 9.96 -10.52 -5.82
C LYS A 256 9.31 -9.19 -6.13
N ALA A 257 9.68 -8.15 -5.39
CA ALA A 257 9.19 -6.79 -5.63
C ALA A 257 10.30 -5.77 -5.40
N TYR A 258 10.33 -4.74 -6.26
CA TYR A 258 11.36 -3.69 -6.25
C TYR A 258 10.72 -2.32 -6.45
N LYS A 259 11.23 -1.34 -5.71
CA LYS A 259 10.85 0.07 -5.83
C LYS A 259 12.08 0.91 -6.13
N VAL A 260 12.04 1.64 -7.22
CA VAL A 260 13.05 2.63 -7.61
C VAL A 260 12.44 4.02 -7.53
N SER A 261 13.06 4.90 -6.75
CA SER A 261 12.64 6.28 -6.50
C SER A 261 13.88 7.17 -6.30
N LYS A 262 13.72 8.48 -6.40
CA LYS A 262 14.85 9.41 -6.22
C LYS A 262 15.40 9.40 -4.78
N ARG A 263 14.51 9.30 -3.79
CA ARG A 263 14.88 9.09 -2.38
C ARG A 263 14.53 7.68 -1.99
N PHE A 264 15.25 7.12 -1.00
CA PHE A 264 15.01 5.74 -0.60
C PHE A 264 13.62 5.53 0.00
N ASP A 265 13.26 6.32 1.00
CA ASP A 265 11.98 6.26 1.70
C ASP A 265 11.10 7.48 1.41
N ASP A 266 9.81 7.36 1.70
CA ASP A 266 8.80 8.42 1.62
C ASP A 266 8.76 9.16 0.28
N ASP A 267 9.06 8.45 -0.81
CA ASP A 267 9.08 9.03 -2.15
C ASP A 267 8.23 8.22 -3.15
N ILE A 268 7.76 8.93 -4.16
CA ILE A 268 6.97 8.35 -5.24
C ILE A 268 7.89 7.55 -6.16
N SER A 269 7.47 6.33 -6.49
CA SER A 269 8.23 5.47 -7.40
C SER A 269 8.38 6.06 -8.80
N SER A 270 9.59 6.05 -9.32
CA SER A 270 9.82 6.15 -10.76
C SER A 270 9.34 4.88 -11.44
N VAL A 271 9.74 3.72 -10.90
CA VAL A 271 9.29 2.39 -11.33
C VAL A 271 9.09 1.53 -10.09
N CYS A 272 7.92 0.86 -10.00
CA CYS A 272 7.67 -0.21 -9.06
C CYS A 272 7.40 -1.49 -9.85
N ALA A 273 8.17 -2.56 -9.58
CA ALA A 273 8.07 -3.82 -10.31
C ALA A 273 7.75 -4.97 -9.35
N ALA A 274 6.93 -5.91 -9.80
CA ALA A 274 6.65 -7.14 -9.06
C ALA A 274 6.62 -8.34 -9.99
N PHE A 275 7.25 -9.41 -9.54
CA PHE A 275 7.46 -10.66 -10.25
C PHE A 275 6.95 -11.80 -9.39
N ASN A 276 6.12 -12.66 -9.96
CA ASN A 276 5.60 -13.85 -9.30
C ASN A 276 5.72 -15.03 -10.26
N LEU A 277 6.57 -15.99 -9.94
CA LEU A 277 6.88 -17.10 -10.84
C LEU A 277 6.94 -18.44 -10.11
N GLU A 278 6.56 -19.49 -10.82
CA GLU A 278 6.68 -20.88 -10.41
C GLU A 278 7.72 -21.56 -11.31
N LEU A 279 8.82 -22.03 -10.70
CA LEU A 279 9.87 -22.78 -11.37
C LEU A 279 9.77 -24.27 -11.05
N VAL A 280 9.78 -25.13 -12.08
CA VAL A 280 9.83 -26.57 -11.94
C VAL A 280 10.96 -27.10 -12.82
N ARG A 281 11.97 -27.72 -12.22
CA ARG A 281 13.16 -28.26 -12.94
C ARG A 281 13.77 -27.21 -13.88
N ASN A 282 14.01 -26.01 -13.37
CA ASN A 282 14.54 -24.86 -14.12
C ASN A 282 13.67 -24.39 -15.32
N LYS A 283 12.40 -24.79 -15.37
CA LYS A 283 11.44 -24.32 -16.37
C LYS A 283 10.41 -23.41 -15.72
N ILE A 284 10.12 -22.28 -16.34
CA ILE A 284 9.12 -21.32 -15.88
C ILE A 284 7.72 -21.87 -16.18
N LYS A 285 7.02 -22.39 -15.17
CA LYS A 285 5.67 -22.95 -15.34
C LYS A 285 4.57 -21.90 -15.30
N LYS A 286 4.75 -20.90 -14.45
CA LYS A 286 3.85 -19.75 -14.37
C LYS A 286 4.68 -18.50 -14.13
N ILE A 287 4.23 -17.40 -14.70
CA ILE A 287 4.82 -16.10 -14.45
C ILE A 287 3.79 -15.01 -14.59
N ARG A 288 3.85 -14.04 -13.69
CA ARG A 288 3.11 -12.78 -13.74
C ARG A 288 4.06 -11.65 -13.38
N ILE A 289 4.15 -10.67 -14.25
CA ILE A 289 5.03 -9.51 -14.12
C ILE A 289 4.17 -8.26 -14.21
N ALA A 290 4.29 -7.37 -13.25
CA ALA A 290 3.54 -6.11 -13.28
C ALA A 290 4.42 -4.94 -12.89
N TYR A 291 4.14 -3.79 -13.52
CA TYR A 291 4.84 -2.55 -13.29
C TYR A 291 3.89 -1.40 -12.96
N GLY A 292 4.32 -0.53 -12.04
CA GLY A 292 3.80 0.81 -11.81
C GLY A 292 4.77 1.86 -12.34
N GLY A 293 4.25 3.00 -12.79
CA GLY A 293 5.05 4.09 -13.38
C GLY A 293 5.44 3.90 -14.84
N MET A 294 4.93 2.86 -15.50
CA MET A 294 5.29 2.48 -16.87
C MET A 294 4.18 2.73 -17.90
N ALA A 295 2.96 3.01 -17.46
CA ALA A 295 1.80 3.33 -18.30
C ALA A 295 0.83 4.22 -17.52
N GLU A 296 -0.27 4.62 -18.14
CA GLU A 296 -1.33 5.41 -17.48
C GLU A 296 -2.09 4.66 -16.37
N ILE A 297 -1.98 3.33 -16.36
CA ILE A 297 -2.49 2.43 -15.33
C ILE A 297 -1.38 1.48 -14.86
N PRO A 298 -1.46 0.93 -13.64
CA PRO A 298 -0.63 -0.22 -13.28
C PRO A 298 -0.95 -1.39 -14.21
N LYS A 299 0.06 -2.02 -14.81
CA LYS A 299 -0.15 -2.92 -15.93
C LYS A 299 0.80 -4.11 -15.89
N ARG A 300 0.32 -5.27 -16.38
CA ARG A 300 1.14 -6.46 -16.59
C ARG A 300 1.94 -6.38 -17.89
N ALA A 301 3.11 -7.02 -17.89
CA ALA A 301 4.01 -7.14 -19.04
C ALA A 301 3.67 -8.40 -19.84
N PHE A 302 2.55 -8.42 -20.56
CA PHE A 302 2.03 -9.61 -21.22
C PHE A 302 2.95 -10.17 -22.31
N SER A 303 3.60 -9.30 -23.10
CA SER A 303 4.56 -9.74 -24.13
C SER A 303 5.80 -10.37 -23.52
N CYS A 304 6.29 -9.77 -22.44
CA CYS A 304 7.40 -10.33 -21.66
C CYS A 304 7.02 -11.67 -21.02
N GLU A 305 5.86 -11.77 -20.37
CA GLU A 305 5.35 -13.01 -19.77
C GLU A 305 5.20 -14.13 -20.80
N LYS A 306 4.74 -13.81 -22.02
CA LYS A 306 4.56 -14.78 -23.11
C LYS A 306 5.89 -15.43 -23.55
N ILE A 307 6.98 -14.65 -23.60
CA ILE A 307 8.32 -15.18 -23.92
C ILE A 307 8.82 -16.09 -22.81
N LEU A 308 8.60 -15.72 -21.57
CA LEU A 308 9.10 -16.44 -20.40
C LEU A 308 8.30 -17.72 -20.10
N MET A 309 7.00 -17.75 -20.42
CA MET A 309 6.12 -18.86 -20.10
C MET A 309 6.57 -20.16 -20.80
N ASN A 310 6.70 -21.23 -20.02
CA ASN A 310 7.16 -22.54 -20.45
C ASN A 310 8.60 -22.63 -21.01
N SER A 311 9.40 -21.55 -20.86
CA SER A 311 10.81 -21.50 -21.27
C SER A 311 11.72 -21.97 -20.13
N LEU A 312 12.96 -22.35 -20.48
CA LEU A 312 14.02 -22.57 -19.49
C LEU A 312 14.42 -21.23 -18.86
N PHE A 313 14.75 -21.26 -17.59
CA PHE A 313 15.16 -20.06 -16.84
C PHE A 313 16.64 -19.77 -17.09
N THR A 314 16.96 -19.21 -18.26
CA THR A 314 18.31 -18.91 -18.75
C THR A 314 18.47 -17.43 -19.03
N GLU A 315 19.72 -16.96 -19.10
CA GLU A 315 20.06 -15.57 -19.41
C GLU A 315 19.56 -15.15 -20.79
N GLU A 316 19.72 -16.00 -21.78
CA GLU A 316 19.25 -15.76 -23.16
C GLU A 316 17.75 -15.46 -23.23
N ILE A 317 16.92 -16.21 -22.51
CA ILE A 317 15.47 -16.00 -22.51
C ILE A 317 15.09 -14.71 -21.76
N ILE A 318 15.86 -14.34 -20.73
CA ILE A 318 15.68 -13.09 -20.01
C ILE A 318 16.00 -11.90 -20.92
N ASP A 319 17.07 -11.97 -21.70
CA ASP A 319 17.43 -10.89 -22.65
C ASP A 319 16.35 -10.71 -23.74
N LYS A 320 15.82 -11.80 -24.28
CA LYS A 320 14.66 -11.73 -25.20
C LYS A 320 13.43 -11.10 -24.51
N ALA A 321 13.18 -11.45 -23.27
CA ALA A 321 12.07 -10.92 -22.48
C ALA A 321 12.25 -9.42 -22.15
N LYS A 322 13.48 -8.96 -21.86
CA LYS A 322 13.81 -7.54 -21.67
C LYS A 322 13.42 -6.70 -22.89
N GLN A 323 13.70 -7.18 -24.10
CA GLN A 323 13.32 -6.47 -25.32
C GLN A 323 11.79 -6.39 -25.51
N ALA A 324 11.03 -7.36 -25.01
CA ALA A 324 9.59 -7.34 -25.10
C ALA A 324 8.92 -6.30 -24.16
N ILE A 325 9.64 -5.80 -23.16
CA ILE A 325 9.14 -4.73 -22.27
C ILE A 325 8.79 -3.47 -23.06
N ASP A 326 9.53 -3.15 -24.11
CA ASP A 326 9.27 -2.00 -24.99
C ASP A 326 7.94 -2.12 -25.76
N LYS A 327 7.45 -3.35 -25.97
CA LYS A 327 6.13 -3.61 -26.59
C LYS A 327 4.98 -3.49 -25.58
N ASP A 328 5.26 -3.75 -24.31
CA ASP A 328 4.26 -3.72 -23.26
C ASP A 328 4.00 -2.30 -22.72
N PHE A 329 5.01 -1.42 -22.78
CA PHE A 329 4.98 -0.14 -22.07
C PHE A 329 5.46 1.04 -22.91
N ALA A 330 4.76 2.17 -22.75
CA ALA A 330 5.14 3.47 -23.28
C ALA A 330 5.07 4.53 -22.17
N PRO A 331 6.07 4.57 -21.27
CA PRO A 331 6.06 5.51 -20.16
C PRO A 331 6.26 6.95 -20.62
N ILE A 332 5.77 7.89 -19.81
CA ILE A 332 5.99 9.33 -20.00
C ILE A 332 7.30 9.77 -19.33
N SER A 333 7.84 10.90 -19.79
CA SER A 333 8.84 11.66 -19.06
C SER A 333 8.16 12.68 -18.16
N ASP A 334 8.56 12.73 -16.89
CA ASP A 334 8.09 13.70 -15.91
C ASP A 334 9.22 14.14 -14.97
N MET A 335 8.90 14.90 -13.93
CA MET A 335 9.87 15.38 -12.93
C MET A 335 10.58 14.25 -12.16
N ARG A 336 10.06 13.00 -12.19
CA ARG A 336 10.61 11.87 -11.47
C ARG A 336 11.62 11.11 -12.29
N ALA A 337 11.33 10.90 -13.60
CA ALA A 337 12.21 10.15 -14.49
C ALA A 337 11.84 10.38 -15.96
N SER A 338 12.82 10.28 -16.84
CA SER A 338 12.58 10.23 -18.28
C SER A 338 11.98 8.87 -18.68
N LYS A 339 11.27 8.86 -19.83
CA LYS A 339 10.76 7.61 -20.42
C LYS A 339 11.84 6.56 -20.66
N PHE A 340 13.01 7.01 -21.12
CA PHE A 340 14.16 6.15 -21.35
C PHE A 340 14.64 5.50 -20.04
N TYR A 341 14.85 6.30 -19.00
CA TYR A 341 15.27 5.78 -17.67
C TYR A 341 14.27 4.74 -17.14
N ARG A 342 12.96 4.98 -17.26
CA ARG A 342 11.94 4.04 -16.79
C ARG A 342 11.99 2.70 -17.52
N LEU A 343 12.18 2.71 -18.85
CA LEU A 343 12.32 1.47 -19.64
C LEU A 343 13.58 0.71 -19.25
N GLU A 344 14.72 1.38 -19.15
CA GLU A 344 15.98 0.73 -18.75
C GLU A 344 15.90 0.16 -17.34
N VAL A 345 15.34 0.91 -16.39
CA VAL A 345 15.11 0.40 -15.03
C VAL A 345 14.18 -0.82 -15.04
N ALA A 346 13.11 -0.82 -15.81
CA ALA A 346 12.18 -1.95 -15.88
C ALA A 346 12.88 -3.21 -16.41
N LYS A 347 13.72 -3.09 -17.46
CA LYS A 347 14.53 -4.18 -18.01
C LYS A 347 15.55 -4.70 -16.97
N ASN A 348 16.25 -3.79 -16.31
CA ASN A 348 17.25 -4.15 -15.30
C ASN A 348 16.63 -4.78 -14.04
N LEU A 349 15.39 -4.42 -13.68
CA LEU A 349 14.68 -5.07 -12.57
C LEU A 349 14.27 -6.51 -12.91
N LEU A 350 13.95 -6.82 -14.18
CA LEU A 350 13.71 -8.18 -14.62
C LEU A 350 15.00 -9.02 -14.52
N GLU A 351 16.13 -8.48 -15.00
CA GLU A 351 17.44 -9.13 -14.90
C GLU A 351 17.88 -9.32 -13.44
N LYS A 352 17.70 -8.29 -12.60
CA LYS A 352 17.96 -8.39 -11.17
C LYS A 352 17.15 -9.52 -10.53
N CYS A 353 15.87 -9.63 -10.85
CA CYS A 353 15.02 -10.71 -10.37
C CYS A 353 15.56 -12.08 -10.77
N PHE A 354 16.00 -12.22 -12.02
CA PHE A 354 16.63 -13.43 -12.54
C PHE A 354 17.89 -13.80 -11.76
N ILE A 355 18.83 -12.88 -11.61
CA ILE A 355 20.10 -13.11 -10.91
C ILE A 355 19.86 -13.49 -9.45
N GLU A 356 18.98 -12.77 -8.74
CA GLU A 356 18.66 -13.06 -7.33
C GLU A 356 18.06 -14.46 -7.12
N ILE A 357 17.24 -14.92 -8.07
CA ILE A 357 16.63 -16.25 -7.99
C ILE A 357 17.65 -17.33 -8.34
N ARG A 358 18.46 -17.14 -9.40
CA ARG A 358 19.48 -18.08 -9.86
C ARG A 358 20.59 -18.26 -8.85
N GLU A 359 21.11 -17.15 -8.32
CA GLU A 359 22.27 -17.16 -7.41
C GLU A 359 21.87 -17.30 -5.94
N LYS A 360 20.57 -17.21 -5.62
CA LYS A 360 20.04 -17.18 -4.25
C LYS A 360 20.68 -16.09 -3.39
N LYS A 361 21.10 -15.00 -4.02
CA LYS A 361 21.79 -13.87 -3.40
C LYS A 361 20.98 -12.60 -3.55
N LEU A 362 20.83 -11.85 -2.46
CA LEU A 362 20.17 -10.55 -2.50
C LEU A 362 21.12 -9.50 -3.09
N ILE A 363 20.70 -8.82 -4.14
CA ILE A 363 21.40 -7.68 -4.73
C ILE A 363 20.76 -6.38 -4.21
N LYS A 364 21.52 -5.55 -3.52
CA LYS A 364 21.02 -4.26 -3.06
C LYS A 364 20.89 -3.29 -4.23
N LEU A 365 19.80 -2.52 -4.26
CA LEU A 365 19.59 -1.44 -5.24
C LEU A 365 20.39 -0.17 -4.89
N TYR A 366 20.81 -0.07 -3.64
CA TYR A 366 21.55 1.07 -3.09
C TYR A 366 22.74 0.52 -2.29
N ALA A 367 23.84 1.24 -2.33
CA ALA A 367 25.04 0.92 -1.58
C ALA A 367 24.87 1.15 -0.07
#